data_4301b18fcda3301a2e6c9efe72c1b9e9
#
_entry.id   4301b18fcda3301a2e6c9efe72c1b9e9
#
_cell.length_a   1.000
_cell.length_b   1.000
_cell.length_c   1.000
_cell.angle_alpha   90.00
_cell.angle_beta   90.00
_cell.angle_gamma   90.00
#
_symmetry.space_group_name_H-M   'P 1'
#
loop_
_entity.id
_entity.type
_entity.pdbx_description
1 polymer ?
#
loop_
_entity_poly.entity_id
_entity_poly.type
_entity_poly.pdbx_seq_one_letter_code
_entity_poly.pdbx_strand_id
1 'polypeptide(L)'
;MHNVTIAIVGPPCSGKSTLTIQLNSQVVKRPTDGRLFHLNVVNIGQCYSPETSHAFDFAIFTFDLTAPEDSKAARENAYTSFCESKDNNPQMNACLVGTKMDLIPQTPYDIALATHGPRRSLNLSSPFLKIFAVSAITGMGCTELLLHIANIIKPIEYALSRSLFRAIETLQTWVADQFAALLALPVPENVNRATPDSGKMSDEIITGLLKTPEARKWDEAFEEAAPGSMSTCHKITSDLVVKSAGWDPIEYDNMEYVRSHTRIPVPQPRYHHLKSTWLVMDYIKGSMLHVCWESQSLWMKIRIACTLRGYIKQLRNLRSTRPGSLNDGLIHDNELFDSHRCGPFASSTGLRVYCEQIAHSGWLWFVHYLRQEEDHQEADEPKYPVPEYYGDGDWSLVFTHCDLHMGNMILSDDGVLWIVDWANSGFYPPWMESVGIKRTQPPASFARFRRFIAGEYPAYEHFWDWVMTEVHRGYAEPRSL
;
A
#
# COMPACT_ATOMS: atom_id res chain seq x y z
N MET A 1 -18.09 9.10 -32.12
CA MET A 1 -17.78 10.29 -31.29
C MET A 1 -18.72 10.24 -30.10
N HIS A 2 -18.21 10.35 -28.89
CA HIS A 2 -19.02 10.31 -27.67
C HIS A 2 -19.18 11.74 -27.13
N ASN A 3 -20.40 12.12 -26.81
CA ASN A 3 -20.67 13.39 -26.13
C ASN A 3 -20.44 13.22 -24.63
N VAL A 4 -19.77 14.18 -24.04
CA VAL A 4 -19.42 14.21 -22.62
C VAL A 4 -19.82 15.55 -22.05
N THR A 5 -20.61 15.55 -20.98
CA THR A 5 -21.04 16.76 -20.30
C THR A 5 -20.23 16.98 -19.03
N ILE A 6 -19.56 18.13 -18.96
CA ILE A 6 -18.66 18.51 -17.86
C ILE A 6 -19.24 19.70 -17.12
N ALA A 7 -19.39 19.58 -15.81
CA ALA A 7 -19.74 20.69 -14.92
C ALA A 7 -18.48 21.42 -14.45
N ILE A 8 -18.47 22.76 -14.48
CA ILE A 8 -17.42 23.57 -13.84
C ILE A 8 -18.02 24.31 -12.65
N VAL A 9 -17.44 24.08 -11.48
CA VAL A 9 -17.87 24.61 -10.17
C VAL A 9 -16.76 25.42 -9.53
N GLY A 10 -17.09 26.48 -8.81
CA GLY A 10 -16.08 27.21 -8.02
C GLY A 10 -16.54 28.63 -7.62
N PRO A 11 -15.77 29.32 -6.78
CA PRO A 11 -16.09 30.65 -6.30
C PRO A 11 -16.07 31.71 -7.42
N PRO A 12 -16.64 32.90 -7.20
CA PRO A 12 -16.49 34.04 -8.09
C PRO A 12 -15.00 34.30 -8.36
N CYS A 13 -14.69 34.80 -9.55
CA CYS A 13 -13.33 35.15 -9.97
C CYS A 13 -12.32 33.98 -10.05
N SER A 14 -12.74 32.72 -9.85
CA SER A 14 -11.88 31.54 -9.97
C SER A 14 -11.55 31.17 -11.42
N GLY A 15 -11.83 32.00 -12.41
CA GLY A 15 -11.55 31.72 -13.82
C GLY A 15 -12.50 30.72 -14.51
N LYS A 16 -13.61 30.34 -13.86
CA LYS A 16 -14.59 29.37 -14.40
C LYS A 16 -15.08 29.68 -15.80
N SER A 17 -15.56 30.92 -16.00
CA SER A 17 -16.13 31.32 -17.29
C SER A 17 -15.13 31.27 -18.42
N THR A 18 -13.89 31.69 -18.16
CA THR A 18 -12.79 31.61 -19.14
C THR A 18 -12.42 30.16 -19.43
N LEU A 19 -12.33 29.31 -18.38
CA LEU A 19 -12.08 27.88 -18.55
C LEU A 19 -13.22 27.18 -19.28
N THR A 20 -14.48 27.55 -19.02
CA THR A 20 -15.64 27.04 -19.74
C THR A 20 -15.53 27.35 -21.24
N ILE A 21 -15.19 28.56 -21.61
CA ILE A 21 -15.00 28.95 -23.02
C ILE A 21 -13.85 28.16 -23.65
N GLN A 22 -12.72 28.02 -22.94
CA GLN A 22 -11.54 27.31 -23.43
C GLN A 22 -11.78 25.82 -23.67
N LEU A 23 -12.55 25.17 -22.82
CA LEU A 23 -12.78 23.72 -22.89
C LEU A 23 -14.03 23.33 -23.69
N ASN A 24 -15.01 24.26 -23.84
CA ASN A 24 -16.25 23.94 -24.51
C ASN A 24 -16.02 23.63 -26.01
N SER A 25 -16.77 22.66 -26.48
CA SER A 25 -16.71 22.18 -27.88
C SER A 25 -15.34 21.60 -28.33
N GLN A 26 -14.45 21.34 -27.39
CA GLN A 26 -13.21 20.63 -27.71
C GLN A 26 -13.49 19.19 -28.10
N VAL A 27 -12.72 18.69 -29.06
CA VAL A 27 -12.70 17.27 -29.44
C VAL A 27 -11.38 16.67 -28.99
N VAL A 28 -11.44 15.73 -28.08
CA VAL A 28 -10.26 15.11 -27.49
C VAL A 28 -10.15 13.66 -27.92
N LYS A 29 -8.97 13.27 -28.37
CA LYS A 29 -8.65 11.88 -28.71
C LYS A 29 -8.00 11.19 -27.52
N ARG A 30 -8.57 10.09 -27.08
CA ARG A 30 -7.98 9.29 -26.00
C ARG A 30 -6.71 8.59 -26.49
N PRO A 31 -5.58 8.73 -25.78
CA PRO A 31 -4.32 8.10 -26.18
C PRO A 31 -4.37 6.56 -26.19
N THR A 32 -5.11 5.97 -25.26
CA THR A 32 -5.12 4.52 -25.01
C THR A 32 -5.85 3.71 -26.09
N ASP A 33 -6.92 4.24 -26.69
CA ASP A 33 -7.77 3.53 -27.65
C ASP A 33 -8.13 4.34 -28.90
N GLY A 34 -7.63 5.59 -28.99
CA GLY A 34 -7.87 6.48 -30.14
C GLY A 34 -9.30 7.02 -30.28
N ARG A 35 -10.18 6.81 -29.30
CA ARG A 35 -11.56 7.29 -29.32
C ARG A 35 -11.64 8.81 -29.25
N LEU A 36 -12.66 9.37 -29.90
CA LEU A 36 -12.93 10.81 -29.93
C LEU A 36 -14.08 11.15 -29.01
N PHE A 37 -13.85 12.14 -28.13
CA PHE A 37 -14.82 12.71 -27.20
C PHE A 37 -15.10 14.17 -27.56
N HIS A 38 -16.37 14.53 -27.65
CA HIS A 38 -16.81 15.91 -27.80
C HIS A 38 -17.28 16.42 -26.44
N LEU A 39 -16.67 17.51 -25.98
CA LEU A 39 -16.93 18.08 -24.65
C LEU A 39 -18.01 19.14 -24.73
N ASN A 40 -19.03 18.98 -23.89
CA ASN A 40 -20.04 19.97 -23.61
C ASN A 40 -19.85 20.49 -22.18
N VAL A 41 -19.38 21.71 -22.03
CA VAL A 41 -18.94 22.24 -20.73
C VAL A 41 -19.94 23.27 -20.21
N VAL A 42 -20.44 23.04 -19.01
CA VAL A 42 -21.46 23.87 -18.36
C VAL A 42 -20.91 24.50 -17.08
N ASN A 43 -21.03 25.81 -16.97
CA ASN A 43 -20.70 26.54 -15.74
C ASN A 43 -21.90 26.57 -14.80
N ILE A 44 -21.84 25.88 -13.68
CA ILE A 44 -22.93 25.74 -12.72
C ILE A 44 -22.79 26.64 -11.48
N GLY A 45 -21.84 27.57 -11.47
CA GLY A 45 -21.69 28.56 -10.38
C GLY A 45 -20.92 28.03 -9.17
N GLN A 46 -21.37 28.38 -7.96
CA GLN A 46 -20.67 28.08 -6.71
C GLN A 46 -21.10 26.75 -6.07
N CYS A 47 -22.35 26.36 -6.28
CA CYS A 47 -22.95 25.22 -5.59
C CYS A 47 -23.23 24.08 -6.56
N TYR A 48 -22.73 22.93 -6.22
CA TYR A 48 -23.08 21.67 -6.86
C TYR A 48 -24.12 20.96 -6.00
N SER A 49 -25.34 20.82 -6.50
CA SER A 49 -26.41 20.15 -5.73
C SER A 49 -26.42 18.65 -6.04
N PRO A 50 -26.74 17.78 -5.07
CA PRO A 50 -26.89 16.34 -5.29
C PRO A 50 -27.91 16.01 -6.40
N GLU A 51 -28.94 16.84 -6.56
CA GLU A 51 -30.00 16.66 -7.56
C GLU A 51 -29.47 16.84 -9.00
N THR A 52 -28.48 17.72 -9.19
CA THR A 52 -27.84 17.96 -10.49
C THR A 52 -26.68 17.00 -10.79
N SER A 53 -26.19 16.24 -9.81
CA SER A 53 -25.00 15.40 -9.92
C SER A 53 -25.12 14.30 -11.00
N HIS A 54 -26.31 13.81 -11.27
CA HIS A 54 -26.55 12.75 -12.26
C HIS A 54 -26.58 13.25 -13.71
N ALA A 55 -26.56 14.58 -13.93
CA ALA A 55 -26.62 15.18 -15.25
C ALA A 55 -25.25 15.33 -15.92
N PHE A 56 -24.16 15.04 -15.22
CA PHE A 56 -22.81 15.30 -15.67
C PHE A 56 -21.94 14.03 -15.62
N ASP A 57 -21.12 13.85 -16.66
CA ASP A 57 -20.16 12.76 -16.74
C ASP A 57 -18.88 13.03 -15.94
N PHE A 58 -18.59 14.33 -15.74
CA PHE A 58 -17.40 14.79 -15.03
C PHE A 58 -17.63 16.16 -14.37
N ALA A 59 -17.01 16.41 -13.23
CA ALA A 59 -17.05 17.71 -12.56
C ALA A 59 -15.63 18.28 -12.36
N ILE A 60 -15.47 19.58 -12.65
CA ILE A 60 -14.24 20.33 -12.42
C ILE A 60 -14.51 21.38 -11.33
N PHE A 61 -13.82 21.25 -10.21
CA PHE A 61 -13.88 22.22 -9.12
C PHE A 61 -12.68 23.17 -9.25
N THR A 62 -12.95 24.47 -9.37
CA THR A 62 -11.92 25.47 -9.65
C THR A 62 -11.56 26.34 -8.45
N PHE A 63 -10.29 26.71 -8.34
CA PHE A 63 -9.79 27.71 -7.40
C PHE A 63 -8.74 28.59 -8.07
N ASP A 64 -8.46 29.76 -7.49
CA ASP A 64 -7.51 30.73 -7.99
C ASP A 64 -6.10 30.45 -7.43
N LEU A 65 -5.12 30.16 -8.29
CA LEU A 65 -3.74 29.92 -7.87
C LEU A 65 -3.03 31.18 -7.35
N THR A 66 -3.49 32.35 -7.78
CA THR A 66 -2.89 33.65 -7.40
C THR A 66 -3.51 34.23 -6.13
N ALA A 67 -4.55 33.59 -5.61
CA ALA A 67 -5.27 34.09 -4.45
C ALA A 67 -4.33 34.13 -3.23
N PRO A 68 -4.29 35.27 -2.50
CA PRO A 68 -3.49 35.39 -1.27
C PRO A 68 -3.92 34.36 -0.22
N GLU A 69 -3.08 34.13 0.80
CA GLU A 69 -3.35 33.16 1.88
C GLU A 69 -4.70 33.41 2.57
N ASP A 70 -5.18 34.65 2.60
CA ASP A 70 -6.50 35.02 3.12
C ASP A 70 -7.69 34.44 2.33
N SER A 71 -7.45 33.96 1.11
CA SER A 71 -8.45 33.22 0.32
C SER A 71 -8.46 31.70 0.58
N LYS A 72 -7.81 31.26 1.65
CA LYS A 72 -7.86 29.88 2.14
C LYS A 72 -9.30 29.37 2.18
N ALA A 73 -10.23 30.19 2.67
CA ALA A 73 -11.66 29.86 2.73
C ALA A 73 -12.28 29.53 1.35
N ALA A 74 -11.87 30.21 0.28
CA ALA A 74 -12.40 29.93 -1.07
C ALA A 74 -11.91 28.59 -1.62
N ARG A 75 -10.64 28.23 -1.32
CA ARG A 75 -10.06 26.93 -1.66
C ARG A 75 -10.70 25.81 -0.84
N GLU A 76 -10.87 26.05 0.45
CA GLU A 76 -11.55 25.12 1.37
C GLU A 76 -13.00 24.85 0.92
N ASN A 77 -13.72 25.87 0.51
CA ASN A 77 -15.09 25.74 0.01
C ASN A 77 -15.16 24.91 -1.28
N ALA A 78 -14.24 25.14 -2.24
CA ALA A 78 -14.20 24.34 -3.48
C ALA A 78 -13.92 22.86 -3.17
N TYR A 79 -13.03 22.61 -2.23
CA TYR A 79 -12.70 21.26 -1.80
C TYR A 79 -13.83 20.62 -0.99
N THR A 80 -14.44 21.36 -0.07
CA THR A 80 -15.61 20.87 0.71
C THR A 80 -16.74 20.48 -0.24
N SER A 81 -17.06 21.35 -1.21
CA SER A 81 -18.06 21.05 -2.23
C SER A 81 -17.72 19.81 -3.06
N PHE A 82 -16.43 19.60 -3.36
CA PHE A 82 -15.98 18.37 -4.00
C PHE A 82 -16.20 17.14 -3.11
N CYS A 83 -15.79 17.20 -1.85
CA CYS A 83 -15.95 16.07 -0.91
C CYS A 83 -17.41 15.72 -0.70
N GLU A 84 -18.25 16.71 -0.43
CA GLU A 84 -19.70 16.52 -0.28
C GLU A 84 -20.33 15.91 -1.53
N SER A 85 -19.90 16.35 -2.72
CA SER A 85 -20.38 15.81 -3.99
C SER A 85 -19.94 14.37 -4.19
N LYS A 86 -18.72 14.00 -3.77
CA LYS A 86 -18.21 12.64 -3.81
C LYS A 86 -18.88 11.72 -2.79
N ASP A 87 -19.17 12.22 -1.60
CA ASP A 87 -19.88 11.45 -0.57
C ASP A 87 -21.31 11.14 -1.01
N ASN A 88 -21.97 12.10 -1.67
CA ASN A 88 -23.32 11.92 -2.22
C ASN A 88 -23.34 11.07 -3.51
N ASN A 89 -22.28 11.10 -4.30
CA ASN A 89 -22.14 10.30 -5.53
C ASN A 89 -20.71 9.75 -5.67
N PRO A 90 -20.38 8.60 -5.04
CA PRO A 90 -19.06 8.00 -5.07
C PRO A 90 -18.55 7.65 -6.49
N GLN A 91 -19.48 7.44 -7.44
CA GLN A 91 -19.14 7.10 -8.83
C GLN A 91 -18.84 8.33 -9.70
N MET A 92 -19.06 9.53 -9.19
CA MET A 92 -18.80 10.76 -9.94
C MET A 92 -17.32 10.92 -10.22
N ASN A 93 -16.97 11.14 -11.48
CA ASN A 93 -15.62 11.51 -11.87
C ASN A 93 -15.43 13.03 -11.66
N ALA A 94 -14.37 13.41 -10.96
CA ALA A 94 -14.12 14.82 -10.69
C ALA A 94 -12.63 15.11 -10.51
N CYS A 95 -12.23 16.37 -10.71
CA CYS A 95 -10.90 16.86 -10.36
C CYS A 95 -10.95 18.31 -9.83
N LEU A 96 -9.86 18.72 -9.17
CA LEU A 96 -9.64 20.09 -8.74
C LEU A 96 -8.72 20.78 -9.74
N VAL A 97 -9.04 22.01 -10.10
CA VAL A 97 -8.27 22.77 -11.09
C VAL A 97 -7.91 24.14 -10.53
N GLY A 98 -6.62 24.36 -10.33
CA GLY A 98 -6.08 25.69 -10.08
C GLY A 98 -5.99 26.49 -11.40
N THR A 99 -6.62 27.64 -11.45
CA THR A 99 -6.65 28.53 -12.62
C THR A 99 -5.62 29.64 -12.49
N LYS A 100 -5.41 30.41 -13.58
CA LYS A 100 -4.47 31.53 -13.64
C LYS A 100 -3.00 31.13 -13.46
N MET A 101 -2.65 29.94 -13.96
CA MET A 101 -1.28 29.42 -13.94
C MET A 101 -0.25 30.37 -14.58
N ASP A 102 -0.65 31.17 -15.57
CA ASP A 102 0.17 32.16 -16.25
C ASP A 102 0.61 33.33 -15.37
N LEU A 103 -0.05 33.51 -14.22
CA LEU A 103 0.26 34.59 -13.26
C LEU A 103 1.14 34.15 -12.08
N ILE A 104 1.53 32.89 -12.03
CA ILE A 104 2.47 32.37 -11.02
C ILE A 104 3.86 32.11 -11.66
N PRO A 105 4.93 32.07 -10.88
CA PRO A 105 6.24 31.66 -11.39
C PRO A 105 6.17 30.30 -12.08
N GLN A 106 6.82 30.20 -13.25
CA GLN A 106 6.66 29.04 -14.14
C GLN A 106 7.70 27.95 -13.90
N THR A 107 8.38 27.94 -12.77
CA THR A 107 9.24 26.80 -12.44
C THR A 107 8.39 25.58 -12.10
N PRO A 108 8.80 24.35 -12.46
CA PRO A 108 8.08 23.14 -12.08
C PRO A 108 7.85 23.01 -10.56
N TYR A 109 8.75 23.58 -9.76
CA TYR A 109 8.62 23.64 -8.30
C TYR A 109 7.46 24.55 -7.87
N ASP A 110 7.37 25.77 -8.45
CA ASP A 110 6.30 26.71 -8.10
C ASP A 110 4.93 26.19 -8.55
N ILE A 111 4.87 25.57 -9.71
CA ILE A 111 3.67 24.90 -10.21
C ILE A 111 3.29 23.74 -9.27
N ALA A 112 4.23 22.90 -8.89
CA ALA A 112 4.01 21.82 -7.94
C ALA A 112 3.59 22.37 -6.56
N LEU A 113 4.23 23.43 -6.09
CA LEU A 113 3.88 24.09 -4.83
C LEU A 113 2.48 24.71 -4.90
N ALA A 114 2.14 25.36 -5.99
CA ALA A 114 0.82 25.96 -6.20
C ALA A 114 -0.31 24.91 -6.31
N THR A 115 -0.04 23.76 -6.88
CA THR A 115 -1.01 22.66 -6.98
C THR A 115 -1.08 21.79 -5.72
N HIS A 116 0.04 21.63 -5.00
CA HIS A 116 0.18 20.70 -3.88
C HIS A 116 0.31 21.43 -2.53
N GLY A 117 0.79 22.68 -2.51
CA GLY A 117 0.80 23.54 -1.33
C GLY A 117 -0.57 23.64 -0.64
N PRO A 118 -1.68 23.85 -1.38
CA PRO A 118 -3.03 23.81 -0.84
C PRO A 118 -3.39 22.52 -0.08
N ARG A 119 -2.85 21.35 -0.49
CA ARG A 119 -3.08 20.10 0.23
C ARG A 119 -2.57 20.14 1.66
N ARG A 120 -1.38 20.69 1.93
CA ARG A 120 -0.83 20.83 3.28
C ARG A 120 -1.63 21.83 4.13
N SER A 121 -2.04 22.95 3.53
CA SER A 121 -2.78 24.00 4.25
C SER A 121 -4.24 23.64 4.55
N LEU A 122 -4.84 22.74 3.76
CA LEU A 122 -6.24 22.38 3.85
C LEU A 122 -6.50 21.13 4.71
N ASN A 123 -5.47 20.51 5.25
CA ASN A 123 -5.62 19.24 5.98
C ASN A 123 -6.41 18.20 5.16
N LEU A 124 -6.16 18.14 3.84
CA LEU A 124 -6.99 17.45 2.88
C LEU A 124 -6.89 15.93 3.09
N SER A 125 -7.94 15.35 3.60
CA SER A 125 -8.07 13.92 3.87
C SER A 125 -8.44 13.08 2.65
N SER A 126 -8.63 13.67 1.47
CA SER A 126 -8.93 12.92 0.25
C SER A 126 -7.77 12.96 -0.75
N PRO A 127 -7.18 11.82 -1.03
CA PRO A 127 -6.01 11.62 -1.85
C PRO A 127 -6.30 11.48 -3.34
N PHE A 128 -7.58 11.30 -3.72
CA PHE A 128 -8.00 11.00 -5.09
C PHE A 128 -8.13 12.23 -5.98
N LEU A 129 -7.83 13.37 -5.42
CA LEU A 129 -7.98 14.61 -6.11
C LEU A 129 -6.75 14.87 -6.96
N LYS A 130 -6.80 14.53 -8.25
CA LYS A 130 -5.82 15.06 -9.18
C LYS A 130 -6.05 16.56 -9.29
N ILE A 131 -5.03 17.35 -8.97
CA ILE A 131 -5.05 18.80 -9.05
C ILE A 131 -4.29 19.20 -10.32
N PHE A 132 -4.93 19.98 -11.16
CA PHE A 132 -4.31 20.55 -12.37
C PHE A 132 -4.09 22.04 -12.17
N ALA A 133 -2.96 22.53 -12.64
CA ALA A 133 -2.74 23.95 -12.80
C ALA A 133 -2.97 24.31 -14.27
N VAL A 134 -3.83 25.27 -14.54
CA VAL A 134 -4.16 25.67 -15.90
C VAL A 134 -4.20 27.20 -16.07
N SER A 135 -3.86 27.68 -17.27
CA SER A 135 -4.23 29.00 -17.73
C SER A 135 -5.25 28.87 -18.85
N ALA A 136 -6.45 29.32 -18.60
CA ALA A 136 -7.49 29.34 -19.62
C ALA A 136 -7.25 30.42 -20.70
N ILE A 137 -6.36 31.37 -20.45
CA ILE A 137 -5.98 32.42 -21.40
C ILE A 137 -4.92 31.91 -22.37
N THR A 138 -3.85 31.29 -21.85
CA THR A 138 -2.72 30.80 -22.66
C THR A 138 -2.89 29.37 -23.16
N GLY A 139 -3.82 28.61 -22.57
CA GLY A 139 -4.01 27.17 -22.84
C GLY A 139 -3.05 26.25 -22.07
N MET A 140 -2.14 26.81 -21.28
CA MET A 140 -1.19 26.02 -20.49
C MET A 140 -1.91 25.08 -19.53
N GLY A 141 -1.48 23.82 -19.46
CA GLY A 141 -2.07 22.78 -18.60
C GLY A 141 -3.43 22.24 -19.08
N CYS A 142 -4.08 22.90 -20.05
CA CYS A 142 -5.40 22.46 -20.52
C CYS A 142 -5.33 21.14 -21.28
N THR A 143 -4.24 20.86 -21.99
CA THR A 143 -4.05 19.59 -22.71
C THR A 143 -4.01 18.40 -21.74
N GLU A 144 -3.24 18.50 -20.66
CA GLU A 144 -3.12 17.48 -19.62
C GLU A 144 -4.46 17.23 -18.92
N LEU A 145 -5.19 18.31 -18.62
CA LEU A 145 -6.54 18.22 -18.06
C LEU A 145 -7.49 17.49 -19.01
N LEU A 146 -7.50 17.86 -20.30
CA LEU A 146 -8.34 17.23 -21.31
C LEU A 146 -8.01 15.75 -21.50
N LEU A 147 -6.73 15.38 -21.54
CA LEU A 147 -6.28 14.00 -21.62
C LEU A 147 -6.69 13.19 -20.38
N HIS A 148 -6.60 13.80 -19.21
CA HIS A 148 -7.05 13.16 -17.97
C HIS A 148 -8.56 12.89 -18.01
N ILE A 149 -9.37 13.88 -18.39
CA ILE A 149 -10.81 13.72 -18.53
C ILE A 149 -11.14 12.60 -19.53
N ALA A 150 -10.50 12.60 -20.70
CA ALA A 150 -10.71 11.57 -21.73
C ALA A 150 -10.31 10.16 -21.26
N ASN A 151 -9.30 10.03 -20.39
CA ASN A 151 -8.87 8.74 -19.85
C ASN A 151 -9.81 8.20 -18.76
N ILE A 152 -10.42 9.09 -17.98
CA ILE A 152 -11.31 8.69 -16.87
C ILE A 152 -12.72 8.37 -17.36
N ILE A 153 -13.24 9.14 -18.31
CA ILE A 153 -14.60 8.93 -18.81
C ILE A 153 -14.67 7.60 -19.55
N LYS A 154 -15.46 6.70 -18.99
CA LYS A 154 -15.62 5.33 -19.53
C LYS A 154 -16.92 5.24 -20.31
N PRO A 155 -16.91 4.92 -21.63
CA PRO A 155 -18.12 4.60 -22.36
C PRO A 155 -18.82 3.37 -21.76
N ILE A 156 -20.14 3.28 -21.90
CA ILE A 156 -20.98 2.16 -21.41
C ILE A 156 -20.44 0.79 -21.89
N GLU A 157 -19.88 0.72 -23.10
CA GLU A 157 -19.24 -0.50 -23.64
C GLU A 157 -18.03 -0.97 -22.80
N TYR A 158 -17.36 -0.05 -22.09
CA TYR A 158 -16.23 -0.40 -21.23
C TYR A 158 -16.69 -1.09 -19.94
N ALA A 159 -17.90 -0.82 -19.47
CA ALA A 159 -18.46 -1.50 -18.30
C ALA A 159 -18.70 -3.00 -18.59
N LEU A 160 -19.16 -3.34 -19.81
CA LEU A 160 -19.34 -4.74 -20.25
C LEU A 160 -18.00 -5.45 -20.44
N SER A 161 -17.01 -4.80 -21.08
CA SER A 161 -15.68 -5.38 -21.24
C SER A 161 -14.97 -5.56 -19.89
N ARG A 162 -15.10 -4.60 -18.99
CA ARG A 162 -14.55 -4.66 -17.63
C ARG A 162 -15.19 -5.78 -16.79
N SER A 163 -16.49 -5.98 -16.94
CA SER A 163 -17.21 -7.10 -16.32
C SER A 163 -16.70 -8.44 -16.86
N LEU A 164 -16.48 -8.55 -18.15
CA LEU A 164 -15.92 -9.74 -18.78
C LEU A 164 -14.46 -9.98 -18.34
N PHE A 165 -13.63 -8.95 -18.33
CA PHE A 165 -12.24 -9.03 -17.82
C PHE A 165 -12.22 -9.48 -16.37
N ARG A 166 -13.04 -8.89 -15.48
CA ARG A 166 -13.16 -9.31 -14.08
C ARG A 166 -13.63 -10.76 -13.96
N ALA A 167 -14.56 -11.20 -14.81
CA ALA A 167 -15.01 -12.59 -14.82
C ALA A 167 -13.88 -13.54 -15.25
N ILE A 168 -13.09 -13.16 -16.24
CA ILE A 168 -11.91 -13.93 -16.68
C ILE A 168 -10.85 -13.98 -15.57
N GLU A 169 -10.51 -12.85 -14.95
CA GLU A 169 -9.57 -12.79 -13.83
C GLU A 169 -10.05 -13.64 -12.65
N THR A 170 -11.35 -13.58 -12.35
CA THR A 170 -11.96 -14.40 -11.29
C THR A 170 -11.83 -15.88 -11.63
N LEU A 171 -12.11 -16.27 -12.88
CA LEU A 171 -11.97 -17.66 -13.34
C LEU A 171 -10.51 -18.11 -13.28
N GLN A 172 -9.58 -17.29 -13.77
CA GLN A 172 -8.14 -17.58 -13.71
C GLN A 172 -7.66 -17.77 -12.26
N THR A 173 -8.11 -16.89 -11.36
CA THR A 173 -7.80 -16.98 -9.93
C THR A 173 -8.36 -18.25 -9.33
N TRP A 174 -9.62 -18.59 -9.65
CA TRP A 174 -10.24 -19.82 -9.20
C TRP A 174 -9.50 -21.07 -9.68
N VAL A 175 -9.16 -21.12 -10.97
CA VAL A 175 -8.37 -22.24 -11.55
C VAL A 175 -7.02 -22.37 -10.87
N ALA A 176 -6.32 -21.26 -10.67
CA ALA A 176 -5.04 -21.24 -9.96
C ALA A 176 -5.16 -21.71 -8.50
N ASP A 177 -6.26 -21.38 -7.84
CA ASP A 177 -6.54 -21.84 -6.47
C ASP A 177 -6.81 -23.34 -6.41
N GLN A 178 -7.58 -23.90 -7.38
CA GLN A 178 -7.81 -25.34 -7.47
C GLN A 178 -6.52 -26.11 -7.72
N PHE A 179 -5.69 -25.58 -8.66
CA PHE A 179 -4.39 -26.14 -8.95
C PHE A 179 -3.47 -26.09 -7.69
N ALA A 180 -3.46 -24.97 -7.00
CA ALA A 180 -2.67 -24.82 -5.79
C ALA A 180 -3.14 -25.80 -4.69
N ALA A 181 -4.43 -25.94 -4.49
CA ALA A 181 -4.98 -26.88 -3.49
C ALA A 181 -4.60 -28.34 -3.77
N LEU A 182 -4.54 -28.71 -5.07
CA LEU A 182 -4.18 -30.08 -5.48
C LEU A 182 -2.69 -30.38 -5.23
N LEU A 183 -1.81 -29.41 -5.40
CA LEU A 183 -0.36 -29.60 -5.37
C LEU A 183 0.29 -29.16 -4.06
N ALA A 184 -0.42 -28.48 -3.19
CA ALA A 184 0.10 -28.01 -1.91
C ALA A 184 0.76 -29.12 -1.08
N LEU A 185 1.70 -28.76 -0.25
CA LEU A 185 2.28 -29.64 0.74
C LEU A 185 1.21 -30.06 1.75
N PRO A 186 1.27 -31.25 2.32
CA PRO A 186 0.31 -31.68 3.31
C PRO A 186 0.42 -30.82 4.57
N VAL A 187 -0.72 -30.45 5.12
CA VAL A 187 -0.83 -29.80 6.43
C VAL A 187 -1.56 -30.75 7.37
N PRO A 188 -0.96 -31.20 8.47
CA PRO A 188 -1.62 -32.05 9.44
C PRO A 188 -2.92 -31.43 9.97
N GLU A 189 -3.97 -32.22 10.16
CA GLU A 189 -5.26 -31.69 10.63
C GLU A 189 -5.18 -30.96 11.98
N ASN A 190 -4.26 -31.39 12.81
CA ASN A 190 -4.07 -30.88 14.17
C ASN A 190 -2.82 -29.99 14.30
N VAL A 191 -2.31 -29.44 13.19
CA VAL A 191 -1.03 -28.69 13.19
C VAL A 191 -1.03 -27.53 14.20
N ASN A 192 -2.16 -26.86 14.35
CA ASN A 192 -2.32 -25.74 15.28
C ASN A 192 -3.08 -26.12 16.57
N ARG A 193 -3.27 -27.41 16.84
CA ARG A 193 -3.89 -27.84 18.09
C ARG A 193 -2.95 -27.49 19.25
N ALA A 194 -3.51 -26.84 20.27
CA ALA A 194 -2.76 -26.56 21.48
C ALA A 194 -2.26 -27.86 22.11
N THR A 195 -0.95 -27.97 22.27
CA THR A 195 -0.36 -29.02 23.08
C THR A 195 -0.31 -28.58 24.54
N PRO A 196 -0.40 -29.52 25.51
CA PRO A 196 -0.33 -29.17 26.92
C PRO A 196 0.89 -28.31 27.22
N ASP A 197 0.70 -27.34 28.12
CA ASP A 197 1.80 -26.47 28.56
C ASP A 197 2.89 -27.31 29.24
N SER A 198 4.13 -27.18 28.81
CA SER A 198 5.26 -27.95 29.29
C SER A 198 5.84 -27.45 30.65
N GLY A 199 5.09 -26.60 31.35
CA GLY A 199 5.48 -26.07 32.65
C GLY A 199 5.34 -24.56 32.74
N LYS A 200 5.36 -24.02 33.95
CA LYS A 200 5.35 -22.58 34.20
C LYS A 200 6.67 -21.96 33.74
N MET A 201 6.62 -21.18 32.68
CA MET A 201 7.75 -20.34 32.23
C MET A 201 7.78 -19.05 33.04
N SER A 202 8.99 -18.54 33.32
CA SER A 202 9.21 -17.21 33.87
C SER A 202 10.50 -16.64 33.29
N ASP A 203 10.70 -15.35 33.40
CA ASP A 203 11.90 -14.66 32.89
C ASP A 203 13.18 -15.21 33.53
N GLU A 204 13.13 -15.62 34.82
CA GLU A 204 14.25 -16.23 35.52
C GLU A 204 14.59 -17.60 34.92
N ILE A 205 13.58 -18.43 34.64
CA ILE A 205 13.78 -19.74 34.00
C ILE A 205 14.37 -19.58 32.62
N ILE A 206 13.84 -18.65 31.79
CA ILE A 206 14.34 -18.38 30.43
C ILE A 206 15.79 -17.92 30.49
N THR A 207 16.10 -16.96 31.37
CA THR A 207 17.46 -16.45 31.58
C THR A 207 18.42 -17.56 32.03
N GLY A 208 17.94 -18.49 32.84
CA GLY A 208 18.69 -19.66 33.26
C GLY A 208 18.99 -20.60 32.08
N LEU A 209 17.99 -20.89 31.27
CA LEU A 209 18.11 -21.77 30.08
C LEU A 209 19.07 -21.19 29.02
N LEU A 210 19.03 -19.90 28.77
CA LEU A 210 19.94 -19.20 27.85
C LEU A 210 21.41 -19.32 28.24
N LYS A 211 21.71 -19.57 29.51
CA LYS A 211 23.09 -19.74 30.02
C LYS A 211 23.57 -21.18 29.98
N THR A 212 22.75 -22.13 29.58
CA THR A 212 23.14 -23.55 29.51
C THR A 212 24.20 -23.80 28.43
N PRO A 213 25.06 -24.80 28.59
CA PRO A 213 26.02 -25.16 27.57
C PRO A 213 25.36 -25.55 26.23
N GLU A 214 24.20 -26.17 26.31
CA GLU A 214 23.42 -26.60 25.13
C GLU A 214 22.91 -25.38 24.33
N ALA A 215 22.36 -24.40 24.99
CA ALA A 215 21.88 -23.16 24.34
C ALA A 215 23.04 -22.44 23.64
N ARG A 216 24.19 -22.29 24.32
CA ARG A 216 25.39 -21.69 23.72
C ARG A 216 25.89 -22.44 22.51
N LYS A 217 25.90 -23.79 22.55
CA LYS A 217 26.30 -24.61 21.43
C LYS A 217 25.40 -24.43 20.20
N TRP A 218 24.10 -24.22 20.41
CA TRP A 218 23.20 -23.91 19.31
C TRP A 218 23.43 -22.51 18.73
N ASP A 219 23.71 -21.52 19.56
CA ASP A 219 24.05 -20.17 19.12
C ASP A 219 25.38 -20.16 18.33
N GLU A 220 26.40 -20.85 18.82
CA GLU A 220 27.69 -21.02 18.13
C GLU A 220 27.53 -21.70 16.75
N ALA A 221 26.68 -22.73 16.67
CA ALA A 221 26.39 -23.40 15.40
C ALA A 221 25.62 -22.50 14.42
N PHE A 222 24.80 -21.61 14.94
CA PHE A 222 24.11 -20.61 14.11
C PHE A 222 25.10 -19.57 13.58
N GLU A 223 25.98 -19.05 14.43
CA GLU A 223 27.02 -18.08 14.07
C GLU A 223 28.00 -18.67 13.00
N GLU A 224 28.34 -19.93 13.10
CA GLU A 224 29.14 -20.61 12.08
C GLU A 224 28.39 -20.72 10.75
N ALA A 225 27.07 -20.97 10.79
CA ALA A 225 26.27 -21.15 9.58
C ALA A 225 25.95 -19.81 8.89
N ALA A 226 25.88 -18.71 9.65
CA ALA A 226 25.52 -17.37 9.17
C ALA A 226 26.37 -16.28 9.87
N PRO A 227 27.68 -16.18 9.58
CA PRO A 227 28.58 -15.26 10.26
C PRO A 227 28.12 -13.80 10.14
N GLY A 228 28.06 -13.11 11.28
CA GLY A 228 27.65 -11.71 11.36
C GLY A 228 26.15 -11.47 11.31
N SER A 229 25.32 -12.51 11.30
CA SER A 229 23.89 -12.40 11.48
C SER A 229 23.55 -12.27 12.95
N MET A 230 22.94 -11.16 13.35
CA MET A 230 22.39 -11.04 14.71
C MET A 230 21.09 -11.85 14.79
N SER A 231 21.16 -13.06 15.35
CA SER A 231 19.96 -13.82 15.64
C SER A 231 19.22 -13.22 16.82
N THR A 232 17.93 -12.91 16.62
CA THR A 232 17.02 -12.53 17.73
C THR A 232 16.38 -13.77 18.38
N CYS A 233 16.65 -14.97 17.83
CA CYS A 233 16.09 -16.25 18.29
C CYS A 233 17.18 -17.17 18.82
N HIS A 234 16.94 -17.72 20.02
CA HIS A 234 17.86 -18.64 20.69
C HIS A 234 17.13 -19.95 21.02
N LYS A 235 17.72 -21.06 20.68
CA LYS A 235 17.18 -22.36 21.07
C LYS A 235 17.54 -22.64 22.53
N ILE A 236 16.53 -22.86 23.37
CA ILE A 236 16.70 -23.01 24.83
C ILE A 236 16.50 -24.46 25.32
N THR A 237 15.74 -25.25 24.56
CA THR A 237 15.59 -26.70 24.81
C THR A 237 15.54 -27.44 23.48
N SER A 238 15.38 -28.78 23.50
CA SER A 238 15.15 -29.57 22.27
C SER A 238 13.94 -29.07 21.48
N ASP A 239 12.91 -28.54 22.17
CA ASP A 239 11.59 -28.31 21.64
C ASP A 239 11.15 -26.84 21.68
N LEU A 240 11.97 -25.95 22.28
CA LEU A 240 11.63 -24.54 22.47
C LEU A 240 12.71 -23.60 22.00
N VAL A 241 12.25 -22.50 21.41
CA VAL A 241 13.05 -21.32 21.11
C VAL A 241 12.52 -20.12 21.84
N VAL A 242 13.39 -19.16 22.13
CA VAL A 242 13.04 -17.84 22.66
C VAL A 242 13.48 -16.79 21.67
N LYS A 243 12.62 -15.78 21.44
CA LYS A 243 12.89 -14.60 20.64
C LYS A 243 12.86 -13.37 21.52
N SER A 244 13.78 -12.44 21.28
CA SER A 244 13.67 -11.10 21.87
C SER A 244 12.56 -10.34 21.13
N ALA A 245 11.41 -10.20 21.77
CA ALA A 245 10.20 -9.60 21.17
C ALA A 245 9.96 -8.14 21.61
N GLY A 246 10.88 -7.57 22.39
CA GLY A 246 10.64 -6.26 23.01
C GLY A 246 9.50 -6.30 24.03
N TRP A 247 8.89 -5.16 24.31
CA TRP A 247 7.80 -5.02 25.30
C TRP A 247 6.40 -5.22 24.70
N ASP A 248 6.29 -5.51 23.41
CA ASP A 248 5.03 -5.54 22.69
C ASP A 248 4.54 -6.97 22.45
N PRO A 249 3.31 -7.34 22.86
CA PRO A 249 2.77 -8.67 22.68
C PRO A 249 2.29 -8.96 21.24
N ILE A 250 2.48 -8.04 20.30
CA ILE A 250 1.89 -8.10 18.94
C ILE A 250 2.20 -9.42 18.25
N GLU A 251 3.44 -9.88 18.28
CA GLU A 251 3.81 -11.14 17.62
C GLU A 251 3.09 -12.34 18.26
N TYR A 252 3.02 -12.38 19.58
CA TYR A 252 2.29 -13.42 20.32
C TYR A 252 0.81 -13.44 19.91
N ASP A 253 0.17 -12.29 19.91
CA ASP A 253 -1.26 -12.17 19.62
C ASP A 253 -1.55 -12.51 18.15
N ASN A 254 -0.69 -12.08 17.22
CA ASN A 254 -0.79 -12.41 15.80
C ASN A 254 -0.64 -13.93 15.57
N MET A 255 0.32 -14.58 16.23
CA MET A 255 0.51 -16.03 16.16
C MET A 255 -0.74 -16.78 16.65
N GLU A 256 -1.26 -16.43 17.83
CA GLU A 256 -2.48 -17.02 18.38
C GLU A 256 -3.71 -16.78 17.50
N TYR A 257 -3.83 -15.57 16.93
CA TYR A 257 -4.92 -15.24 16.03
C TYR A 257 -4.87 -16.10 14.76
N VAL A 258 -3.73 -16.20 14.10
CA VAL A 258 -3.58 -17.01 12.87
C VAL A 258 -3.79 -18.50 13.17
N ARG A 259 -3.25 -19.01 14.27
CA ARG A 259 -3.43 -20.41 14.71
C ARG A 259 -4.91 -20.77 14.94
N SER A 260 -5.66 -19.84 15.54
CA SER A 260 -7.06 -20.08 15.89
C SER A 260 -8.03 -19.91 14.70
N HIS A 261 -7.65 -19.14 13.67
CA HIS A 261 -8.54 -18.81 12.56
C HIS A 261 -8.14 -19.44 11.22
N THR A 262 -6.98 -20.09 11.15
CA THR A 262 -6.46 -20.69 9.92
C THR A 262 -5.90 -22.08 10.16
N ARG A 263 -5.54 -22.76 9.06
CA ARG A 263 -4.76 -24.01 9.09
C ARG A 263 -3.29 -23.78 8.70
N ILE A 264 -2.82 -22.53 8.68
CA ILE A 264 -1.42 -22.20 8.41
C ILE A 264 -0.58 -22.71 9.57
N PRO A 265 0.45 -23.54 9.32
CA PRO A 265 1.36 -23.98 10.37
C PRO A 265 2.12 -22.79 10.96
N VAL A 266 1.86 -22.51 12.22
CA VAL A 266 2.50 -21.46 13.01
C VAL A 266 2.99 -22.07 14.30
N PRO A 267 4.25 -21.88 14.73
CA PRO A 267 4.74 -22.38 16.02
C PRO A 267 3.81 -21.97 17.14
N GLN A 268 3.60 -22.86 18.11
CA GLN A 268 2.77 -22.50 19.24
C GLN A 268 3.53 -21.53 20.14
N PRO A 269 3.00 -20.31 20.38
CA PRO A 269 3.56 -19.41 21.38
C PRO A 269 3.24 -20.02 22.79
N ARG A 270 4.25 -20.09 23.63
CA ARG A 270 4.15 -20.75 24.95
C ARG A 270 4.15 -19.76 26.08
N TYR A 271 4.86 -18.68 25.94
CA TYR A 271 5.01 -17.68 26.99
C TYR A 271 5.30 -16.32 26.37
N HIS A 272 4.56 -15.36 26.83
CA HIS A 272 4.84 -13.93 26.73
C HIS A 272 4.23 -13.26 27.96
N HIS A 273 4.95 -12.34 28.56
CA HIS A 273 4.46 -11.56 29.69
C HIS A 273 4.62 -10.08 29.39
N LEU A 274 3.63 -9.24 29.75
CA LEU A 274 3.58 -7.79 29.45
C LEU A 274 4.82 -6.99 29.91
N LYS A 275 5.66 -7.55 30.77
CA LYS A 275 6.91 -6.95 31.23
C LYS A 275 8.14 -7.74 30.78
N SER A 276 7.93 -8.80 30.01
CA SER A 276 8.99 -9.65 29.49
C SER A 276 9.44 -9.17 28.13
N THR A 277 10.72 -9.22 27.87
CA THR A 277 11.27 -9.00 26.53
C THR A 277 11.30 -10.29 25.70
N TRP A 278 10.78 -11.40 26.25
CA TRP A 278 10.89 -12.71 25.67
C TRP A 278 9.56 -13.24 25.15
N LEU A 279 9.59 -13.77 23.93
CA LEU A 279 8.57 -14.65 23.36
C LEU A 279 9.14 -16.06 23.26
N VAL A 280 8.56 -17.01 24.00
CA VAL A 280 8.91 -18.43 23.90
C VAL A 280 7.91 -19.11 23.00
N MET A 281 8.38 -19.93 22.06
CA MET A 281 7.55 -20.69 21.13
C MET A 281 8.16 -22.07 20.83
N ASP A 282 7.38 -22.92 20.19
CA ASP A 282 7.84 -24.24 19.76
C ASP A 282 9.00 -24.13 18.77
N TYR A 283 10.01 -24.97 18.95
CA TYR A 283 11.08 -25.14 17.99
C TYR A 283 10.62 -26.04 16.84
N ILE A 284 10.66 -25.52 15.63
CA ILE A 284 10.33 -26.29 14.43
C ILE A 284 11.63 -26.92 13.88
N LYS A 285 11.67 -28.25 13.91
CA LYS A 285 12.78 -29.00 13.36
C LYS A 285 12.73 -29.04 11.84
N GLY A 286 13.72 -28.48 11.18
CA GLY A 286 13.77 -28.36 9.73
C GLY A 286 14.80 -27.32 9.29
N SER A 287 14.68 -26.86 8.07
CA SER A 287 15.57 -25.87 7.47
C SER A 287 14.82 -24.63 7.05
N MET A 288 15.38 -23.46 7.31
CA MET A 288 14.90 -22.21 6.75
C MET A 288 14.87 -22.29 5.23
N LEU A 289 13.82 -21.78 4.61
CA LEU A 289 13.63 -21.92 3.17
C LEU A 289 14.75 -21.24 2.37
N HIS A 290 15.30 -20.12 2.85
CA HIS A 290 16.42 -19.45 2.19
C HIS A 290 17.70 -20.31 2.13
N VAL A 291 17.89 -21.22 3.09
CA VAL A 291 19.02 -22.14 3.13
C VAL A 291 18.82 -23.32 2.17
N CYS A 292 17.62 -23.91 2.18
CA CYS A 292 17.38 -25.13 1.42
C CYS A 292 16.74 -24.92 0.03
N TRP A 293 16.32 -23.70 -0.32
CA TRP A 293 15.54 -23.41 -1.54
C TRP A 293 16.27 -23.85 -2.83
N GLU A 294 17.53 -23.48 -2.98
CA GLU A 294 18.22 -23.77 -4.25
C GLU A 294 18.48 -25.26 -4.46
N SER A 295 18.58 -26.04 -3.40
CA SER A 295 18.70 -27.49 -3.45
C SER A 295 17.37 -28.22 -3.75
N GLN A 296 16.23 -27.52 -3.63
CA GLN A 296 14.93 -28.13 -3.91
C GLN A 296 14.72 -28.34 -5.42
N SER A 297 14.12 -29.49 -5.75
CA SER A 297 13.68 -29.76 -7.13
C SER A 297 12.64 -28.73 -7.58
N LEU A 298 12.54 -28.51 -8.91
CA LEU A 298 11.50 -27.62 -9.46
C LEU A 298 10.10 -28.05 -9.01
N TRP A 299 9.85 -29.35 -8.91
CA TRP A 299 8.57 -29.88 -8.42
C TRP A 299 8.29 -29.45 -6.98
N MET A 300 9.27 -29.53 -6.10
CA MET A 300 9.13 -29.10 -4.71
C MET A 300 8.92 -27.57 -4.64
N LYS A 301 9.66 -26.80 -5.43
CA LYS A 301 9.47 -25.34 -5.55
C LYS A 301 8.05 -24.97 -5.97
N ILE A 302 7.46 -25.69 -6.92
CA ILE A 302 6.04 -25.51 -7.34
C ILE A 302 5.10 -25.85 -6.16
N ARG A 303 5.31 -26.94 -5.46
CA ARG A 303 4.47 -27.33 -4.32
C ARG A 303 4.52 -26.31 -3.19
N ILE A 304 5.70 -25.78 -2.88
CA ILE A 304 5.88 -24.70 -1.90
C ILE A 304 5.10 -23.44 -2.35
N ALA A 305 5.21 -23.04 -3.62
CA ALA A 305 4.47 -21.90 -4.14
C ALA A 305 2.95 -22.11 -4.07
N CYS A 306 2.46 -23.31 -4.36
CA CYS A 306 1.06 -23.69 -4.22
C CYS A 306 0.59 -23.61 -2.75
N THR A 307 1.42 -24.07 -1.82
CA THR A 307 1.16 -24.01 -0.38
C THR A 307 1.05 -22.56 0.09
N LEU A 308 2.02 -21.72 -0.29
CA LEU A 308 2.03 -20.29 0.06
C LEU A 308 0.80 -19.55 -0.49
N ARG A 309 0.40 -19.84 -1.75
CA ARG A 309 -0.85 -19.30 -2.30
C ARG A 309 -2.05 -19.67 -1.45
N GLY A 310 -2.13 -20.93 -1.01
CA GLY A 310 -3.18 -21.42 -0.12
C GLY A 310 -3.18 -20.73 1.25
N TYR A 311 -1.99 -20.41 1.78
CA TYR A 311 -1.84 -19.69 3.04
C TYR A 311 -2.30 -18.23 2.90
N ILE A 312 -1.82 -17.52 1.89
CA ILE A 312 -2.24 -16.14 1.61
C ILE A 312 -3.77 -16.06 1.39
N LYS A 313 -4.35 -17.04 0.71
CA LYS A 313 -5.80 -17.11 0.54
C LYS A 313 -6.53 -17.24 1.88
N GLN A 314 -6.03 -18.04 2.82
CA GLN A 314 -6.59 -18.13 4.16
C GLN A 314 -6.48 -16.81 4.92
N LEU A 315 -5.32 -16.14 4.88
CA LEU A 315 -5.14 -14.83 5.49
C LEU A 315 -6.11 -13.79 4.91
N ARG A 316 -6.28 -13.76 3.60
CA ARG A 316 -7.21 -12.84 2.90
C ARG A 316 -8.69 -13.08 3.21
N ASN A 317 -9.06 -14.21 3.78
CA ASN A 317 -10.42 -14.45 4.29
C ASN A 317 -10.68 -13.77 5.64
N LEU A 318 -9.63 -13.45 6.38
CA LEU A 318 -9.71 -12.70 7.64
C LEU A 318 -9.79 -11.21 7.31
N ARG A 319 -10.87 -10.54 7.68
CA ARG A 319 -11.17 -9.17 7.29
C ARG A 319 -11.40 -8.28 8.49
N SER A 320 -11.10 -6.99 8.32
CA SER A 320 -11.34 -5.95 9.32
C SER A 320 -11.89 -4.68 8.66
N THR A 321 -12.52 -3.84 9.44
CA THR A 321 -12.87 -2.46 9.05
C THR A 321 -11.81 -1.45 9.49
N ARG A 322 -10.90 -1.85 10.38
CA ARG A 322 -9.81 -1.01 10.90
C ARG A 322 -8.47 -1.57 10.45
N PRO A 323 -7.58 -0.74 9.89
CA PRO A 323 -6.22 -1.14 9.52
C PRO A 323 -5.30 -1.21 10.73
N GLY A 324 -4.15 -1.88 10.56
CA GLY A 324 -3.10 -1.98 11.56
C GLY A 324 -3.15 -3.25 12.39
N SER A 325 -2.51 -3.23 13.55
CA SER A 325 -2.40 -4.37 14.45
C SER A 325 -3.75 -4.83 15.02
N LEU A 326 -3.80 -6.05 15.53
CA LEU A 326 -5.00 -6.64 16.15
C LEU A 326 -5.49 -5.84 17.35
N ASN A 327 -4.59 -5.36 18.18
CA ASN A 327 -4.91 -4.85 19.52
C ASN A 327 -5.33 -3.40 19.50
N ASP A 328 -4.48 -2.52 19.00
CA ASP A 328 -4.66 -1.07 19.07
C ASP A 328 -4.91 -0.40 17.72
N GLY A 329 -4.75 -1.14 16.60
CA GLY A 329 -4.87 -0.61 15.26
C GLY A 329 -3.71 0.31 14.87
N LEU A 330 -2.64 0.34 15.66
CA LEU A 330 -1.40 1.02 15.28
C LEU A 330 -0.62 0.18 14.29
N ILE A 331 0.18 0.82 13.50
CA ILE A 331 1.22 0.18 12.70
C ILE A 331 2.50 0.31 13.51
N HIS A 332 3.03 -0.83 13.93
CA HIS A 332 4.23 -0.89 14.75
C HIS A 332 5.40 -1.34 13.89
N ASP A 333 6.54 -0.67 14.00
CA ASP A 333 7.86 -1.01 13.44
C ASP A 333 7.83 -1.90 12.17
N ASN A 334 6.78 -1.68 11.37
CA ASN A 334 6.61 -2.44 10.16
C ASN A 334 7.63 -1.90 9.16
N GLU A 335 8.47 -2.76 8.63
CA GLU A 335 9.44 -2.40 7.61
C GLU A 335 8.83 -1.75 6.36
N LEU A 336 7.53 -1.89 6.15
CA LEU A 336 6.77 -1.23 5.10
C LEU A 336 6.34 0.20 5.44
N PHE A 337 6.39 0.58 6.71
CA PHE A 337 6.12 1.92 7.20
C PHE A 337 7.32 2.39 8.02
N ASP A 338 7.49 3.68 8.17
CA ASP A 338 8.55 4.25 8.99
C ASP A 338 8.59 3.57 10.38
N SER A 339 9.79 3.45 10.96
CA SER A 339 10.04 2.90 12.30
C SER A 339 9.23 3.55 13.43
N HIS A 340 8.46 4.58 13.11
CA HIS A 340 7.58 5.27 14.05
C HIS A 340 6.18 4.65 14.00
N ARG A 341 5.61 4.45 15.19
CA ARG A 341 4.20 4.06 15.33
C ARG A 341 3.31 5.08 14.64
N CYS A 342 2.47 4.63 13.73
CA CYS A 342 1.50 5.47 13.06
C CYS A 342 0.07 4.92 13.19
N GLY A 343 -0.92 5.80 13.05
CA GLY A 343 -2.31 5.47 13.34
C GLY A 343 -2.71 5.80 14.79
N PRO A 344 -3.73 5.17 15.39
CA PRO A 344 -4.63 4.24 14.72
C PRO A 344 -5.49 4.95 13.66
N PHE A 345 -5.74 4.28 12.54
CA PHE A 345 -6.61 4.80 11.49
C PHE A 345 -8.04 4.30 11.68
N ALA A 346 -9.03 5.19 11.53
CA ALA A 346 -10.43 4.84 11.69
C ALA A 346 -10.95 3.89 10.58
N SER A 347 -10.33 3.90 9.40
CA SER A 347 -10.74 3.13 8.23
C SER A 347 -9.60 2.91 7.25
N SER A 348 -9.83 2.06 6.24
CA SER A 348 -8.91 1.89 5.12
C SER A 348 -8.68 3.19 4.34
N THR A 349 -9.67 4.08 4.29
CA THR A 349 -9.52 5.41 3.69
C THR A 349 -8.50 6.24 4.45
N GLY A 350 -8.52 6.24 5.78
CA GLY A 350 -7.53 6.95 6.59
C GLY A 350 -6.10 6.44 6.36
N LEU A 351 -5.92 5.13 6.34
CA LEU A 351 -4.62 4.52 5.99
C LEU A 351 -4.17 4.93 4.59
N ARG A 352 -5.07 4.89 3.62
CA ARG A 352 -4.79 5.26 2.25
C ARG A 352 -4.32 6.70 2.14
N VAL A 353 -5.03 7.64 2.77
CA VAL A 353 -4.66 9.08 2.84
C VAL A 353 -3.24 9.23 3.36
N TYR A 354 -2.94 8.55 4.45
CA TYR A 354 -1.60 8.57 5.05
C TYR A 354 -0.53 8.07 4.07
N CYS A 355 -0.73 6.90 3.45
CA CYS A 355 0.22 6.36 2.48
C CYS A 355 0.44 7.29 1.29
N GLU A 356 -0.61 7.94 0.78
CA GLU A 356 -0.50 8.86 -0.34
C GLU A 356 0.21 10.17 0.03
N GLN A 357 0.01 10.67 1.25
CA GLN A 357 0.77 11.81 1.76
C GLN A 357 2.26 11.50 1.84
N ILE A 358 2.61 10.32 2.36
CA ILE A 358 4.01 9.89 2.45
C ILE A 358 4.62 9.70 1.05
N ALA A 359 3.93 9.03 0.14
CA ALA A 359 4.41 8.84 -1.24
C ALA A 359 4.65 10.18 -1.95
N HIS A 360 3.74 11.14 -1.72
CA HIS A 360 3.89 12.48 -2.28
C HIS A 360 5.10 13.23 -1.69
N SER A 361 5.31 13.15 -0.38
CA SER A 361 6.48 13.72 0.28
C SER A 361 7.77 13.11 -0.24
N GLY A 362 7.81 11.79 -0.43
CA GLY A 362 8.97 11.09 -1.00
C GLY A 362 9.29 11.54 -2.42
N TRP A 363 8.26 11.69 -3.26
CA TRP A 363 8.43 12.20 -4.61
C TRP A 363 8.95 13.64 -4.62
N LEU A 364 8.39 14.54 -3.80
CA LEU A 364 8.84 15.94 -3.69
C LEU A 364 10.30 16.02 -3.26
N TRP A 365 10.70 15.22 -2.29
CA TRP A 365 12.08 15.18 -1.82
C TRP A 365 13.03 14.70 -2.92
N PHE A 366 12.67 13.64 -3.63
CA PHE A 366 13.48 13.10 -4.72
C PHE A 366 13.68 14.11 -5.85
N VAL A 367 12.62 14.81 -6.26
CA VAL A 367 12.68 15.87 -7.26
C VAL A 367 13.56 17.05 -6.80
N HIS A 368 13.49 17.39 -5.49
CA HIS A 368 14.34 18.42 -4.92
C HIS A 368 15.82 18.00 -4.88
N TYR A 369 16.10 16.76 -4.46
CA TYR A 369 17.45 16.19 -4.42
C TYR A 369 18.12 16.19 -5.80
N LEU A 370 17.44 15.74 -6.83
CA LEU A 370 17.98 15.74 -8.19
C LEU A 370 18.31 17.13 -8.71
N ARG A 371 17.55 18.16 -8.31
CA ARG A 371 17.85 19.54 -8.68
C ARG A 371 19.08 20.12 -8.01
N GLN A 372 19.42 19.64 -6.83
CA GLN A 372 20.65 20.03 -6.15
C GLN A 372 21.89 19.42 -6.77
N GLU A 373 21.78 18.20 -7.31
CA GLU A 373 22.89 17.51 -7.98
C GLU A 373 23.12 17.96 -9.43
N GLU A 374 22.06 18.36 -10.15
CA GLU A 374 22.13 18.86 -11.51
C GLU A 374 22.44 20.37 -11.49
N ASP A 375 23.66 20.74 -11.04
CA ASP A 375 24.15 22.12 -11.02
C ASP A 375 23.99 22.76 -12.40
N HIS A 376 23.04 23.72 -12.56
CA HIS A 376 23.02 24.77 -13.59
C HIS A 376 22.63 24.46 -15.06
N GLN A 377 21.83 23.44 -15.34
CA GLN A 377 21.15 23.36 -16.63
C GLN A 377 19.67 23.59 -16.51
N GLU A 378 19.10 24.47 -17.33
CA GLU A 378 17.64 24.66 -17.49
C GLU A 378 16.99 23.30 -17.65
N ALA A 379 16.28 22.86 -16.60
CA ALA A 379 15.67 21.55 -16.57
C ALA A 379 14.44 21.57 -17.49
N ASP A 380 14.54 20.88 -18.60
CA ASP A 380 13.38 20.33 -19.30
C ASP A 380 12.48 19.59 -18.32
N GLU A 381 11.19 19.46 -18.65
CA GLU A 381 10.11 18.86 -17.84
C GLU A 381 10.58 17.76 -16.86
N PRO A 382 10.04 17.71 -15.65
CA PRO A 382 10.51 16.76 -14.65
C PRO A 382 10.47 15.35 -15.23
N LYS A 383 11.65 14.74 -15.36
CA LYS A 383 11.90 13.40 -15.89
C LYS A 383 11.08 12.30 -15.15
N TYR A 384 10.48 12.67 -14.02
CA TYR A 384 9.73 11.80 -13.15
C TYR A 384 8.30 12.31 -12.96
N PRO A 385 7.30 11.58 -13.47
CA PRO A 385 5.90 11.97 -13.31
C PRO A 385 5.50 11.94 -11.83
N VAL A 386 4.58 12.83 -11.46
CA VAL A 386 3.94 12.79 -10.14
C VAL A 386 3.38 11.39 -9.90
N PRO A 387 3.58 10.81 -8.70
CA PRO A 387 3.01 9.51 -8.39
C PRO A 387 1.53 9.46 -8.73
N GLU A 388 1.12 8.51 -9.56
CA GLU A 388 -0.28 8.29 -9.84
C GLU A 388 -0.93 7.64 -8.61
N TYR A 389 -1.96 8.28 -8.09
CA TYR A 389 -2.74 7.75 -6.98
C TYR A 389 -3.88 6.91 -7.54
N TYR A 390 -3.86 5.61 -7.26
CA TYR A 390 -4.82 4.67 -7.80
C TYR A 390 -6.11 4.66 -6.98
N GLY A 391 -7.05 5.52 -7.38
CA GLY A 391 -8.34 5.69 -6.72
C GLY A 391 -9.22 4.45 -6.70
N ASP A 392 -9.07 3.58 -7.67
CA ASP A 392 -9.92 2.40 -7.87
C ASP A 392 -9.27 1.09 -7.36
N GLY A 393 -8.18 1.17 -6.62
CA GLY A 393 -7.47 0.01 -6.14
C GLY A 393 -8.14 -0.70 -4.96
N ASP A 394 -7.73 -1.93 -4.70
CA ASP A 394 -8.23 -2.71 -3.58
C ASP A 394 -7.56 -2.28 -2.27
N TRP A 395 -8.25 -1.43 -1.52
CA TRP A 395 -7.92 -1.01 -0.17
C TRP A 395 -8.75 -1.74 0.89
N SER A 396 -9.41 -2.84 0.51
CA SER A 396 -10.04 -3.71 1.50
C SER A 396 -8.99 -4.23 2.48
N LEU A 397 -9.38 -4.38 3.75
CA LEU A 397 -8.46 -4.80 4.79
C LEU A 397 -8.56 -6.30 4.99
N VAL A 398 -7.47 -6.98 4.75
CA VAL A 398 -7.29 -8.41 4.98
C VAL A 398 -6.09 -8.63 5.90
N PHE A 399 -6.06 -9.75 6.61
CA PHE A 399 -4.88 -10.06 7.39
C PHE A 399 -3.70 -10.37 6.46
N THR A 400 -2.56 -9.74 6.71
CA THR A 400 -1.32 -9.90 5.92
C THR A 400 -0.15 -10.17 6.87
N HIS A 401 0.82 -10.92 6.40
CA HIS A 401 2.06 -11.13 7.14
C HIS A 401 2.98 -9.92 7.05
N CYS A 402 2.99 -9.25 5.90
CA CYS A 402 3.79 -8.07 5.54
C CYS A 402 5.31 -8.29 5.43
N ASP A 403 5.83 -9.39 5.95
CA ASP A 403 7.25 -9.74 5.90
C ASP A 403 7.46 -11.20 5.47
N LEU A 404 6.71 -11.63 4.45
CA LEU A 404 6.73 -13.02 3.97
C LEU A 404 7.91 -13.26 3.04
N HIS A 405 9.09 -13.52 3.60
CA HIS A 405 10.30 -13.88 2.88
C HIS A 405 10.80 -15.27 3.26
N MET A 406 11.75 -15.81 2.48
CA MET A 406 12.24 -17.19 2.67
C MET A 406 12.93 -17.43 4.02
N GLY A 407 13.38 -16.38 4.71
CA GLY A 407 13.91 -16.46 6.08
C GLY A 407 12.81 -16.64 7.14
N ASN A 408 11.56 -16.30 6.81
CA ASN A 408 10.41 -16.45 7.68
C ASN A 408 9.59 -17.72 7.34
N MET A 409 10.19 -18.65 6.61
CA MET A 409 9.60 -19.93 6.21
C MET A 409 10.52 -21.09 6.60
N ILE A 410 9.98 -22.08 7.28
CA ILE A 410 10.70 -23.30 7.66
C ILE A 410 10.06 -24.48 6.96
N LEU A 411 10.84 -25.20 6.15
CA LEU A 411 10.44 -26.50 5.65
C LEU A 411 10.90 -27.56 6.68
N SER A 412 9.94 -28.10 7.41
CA SER A 412 10.23 -29.08 8.46
C SER A 412 10.65 -30.45 7.89
N ASP A 413 11.31 -31.26 8.72
CA ASP A 413 11.81 -32.60 8.34
C ASP A 413 10.68 -33.54 7.90
N ASP A 414 9.45 -33.31 8.36
CA ASP A 414 8.24 -34.04 7.96
C ASP A 414 7.53 -33.44 6.74
N GLY A 415 8.11 -32.42 6.11
CA GLY A 415 7.66 -31.84 4.85
C GLY A 415 6.54 -30.80 4.97
N VAL A 416 6.30 -30.27 6.15
CA VAL A 416 5.34 -29.19 6.41
C VAL A 416 6.02 -27.84 6.25
N LEU A 417 5.34 -26.89 5.60
CA LEU A 417 5.84 -25.51 5.48
C LEU A 417 5.27 -24.65 6.61
N TRP A 418 6.13 -24.22 7.52
CA TRP A 418 5.79 -23.36 8.66
C TRP A 418 6.08 -21.91 8.35
N ILE A 419 5.26 -21.00 8.86
CA ILE A 419 5.46 -19.55 8.77
C ILE A 419 5.76 -19.01 10.17
N VAL A 420 6.81 -18.20 10.25
CA VAL A 420 7.33 -17.60 11.50
C VAL A 420 7.47 -16.08 11.34
N ASP A 421 7.75 -15.38 12.43
CA ASP A 421 7.95 -13.93 12.49
C ASP A 421 6.70 -13.11 12.10
N TRP A 422 5.71 -13.17 12.96
CA TRP A 422 4.41 -12.52 12.77
C TRP A 422 4.37 -11.09 13.38
N ALA A 423 5.52 -10.51 13.74
CA ALA A 423 5.60 -9.20 14.39
C ALA A 423 5.02 -8.08 13.51
N ASN A 424 5.24 -8.14 12.19
CA ASN A 424 4.79 -7.12 11.24
C ASN A 424 3.36 -7.34 10.73
N SER A 425 2.66 -8.34 11.22
CA SER A 425 1.37 -8.74 10.70
C SER A 425 0.24 -7.85 11.20
N GLY A 426 -0.79 -7.73 10.37
CA GLY A 426 -1.97 -6.95 10.71
C GLY A 426 -2.97 -6.89 9.56
N PHE A 427 -3.95 -6.00 9.68
CA PHE A 427 -4.97 -5.79 8.67
C PHE A 427 -4.56 -4.68 7.70
N TYR A 428 -4.17 -5.08 6.48
CA TYR A 428 -3.69 -4.18 5.44
C TYR A 428 -4.32 -4.53 4.09
N PRO A 429 -4.16 -3.66 3.07
CA PRO A 429 -4.60 -3.98 1.72
C PRO A 429 -3.89 -5.24 1.16
N PRO A 430 -4.60 -6.09 0.38
CA PRO A 430 -4.07 -7.39 -0.07
C PRO A 430 -2.82 -7.28 -0.96
N TRP A 431 -2.59 -6.12 -1.59
CA TRP A 431 -1.40 -5.86 -2.40
C TRP A 431 -0.12 -5.69 -1.54
N MET A 432 -0.24 -5.33 -0.26
CA MET A 432 0.91 -5.14 0.62
C MET A 432 1.71 -6.41 0.83
N GLU A 433 1.08 -7.59 0.82
CA GLU A 433 1.81 -8.86 0.85
C GLU A 433 2.74 -9.04 -0.36
N SER A 434 2.26 -8.70 -1.57
CA SER A 434 3.06 -8.80 -2.80
C SER A 434 4.22 -7.80 -2.80
N VAL A 435 3.98 -6.59 -2.29
CA VAL A 435 5.00 -5.54 -2.11
C VAL A 435 6.05 -5.99 -1.09
N GLY A 436 5.63 -6.53 0.06
CA GLY A 436 6.51 -7.07 1.08
C GLY A 436 7.46 -8.13 0.52
N ILE A 437 6.93 -9.12 -0.20
CA ILE A 437 7.76 -10.16 -0.85
C ILE A 437 8.76 -9.55 -1.85
N LYS A 438 8.35 -8.58 -2.67
CA LYS A 438 9.24 -7.92 -3.65
C LYS A 438 10.38 -7.20 -2.96
N ARG A 439 10.08 -6.51 -1.87
CA ARG A 439 11.04 -5.67 -1.14
C ARG A 439 12.21 -6.46 -0.56
N THR A 440 11.99 -7.70 -0.13
CA THR A 440 13.06 -8.56 0.37
C THR A 440 14.03 -9.04 -0.71
N GLN A 441 13.85 -8.59 -1.95
CA GLN A 441 14.70 -8.92 -3.11
C GLN A 441 15.01 -10.43 -3.22
N PRO A 442 14.00 -11.29 -3.27
CA PRO A 442 14.21 -12.72 -3.29
C PRO A 442 14.98 -13.13 -4.55
N PRO A 443 15.72 -14.24 -4.52
CA PRO A 443 16.42 -14.75 -5.70
C PRO A 443 15.43 -14.98 -6.87
N ALA A 444 15.89 -14.80 -8.10
CA ALA A 444 15.07 -14.92 -9.30
C ALA A 444 14.29 -16.25 -9.38
N SER A 445 14.86 -17.31 -8.83
CA SER A 445 14.26 -18.64 -8.73
C SER A 445 13.00 -18.68 -7.84
N PHE A 446 12.86 -17.77 -6.86
CA PHE A 446 11.67 -17.59 -6.04
C PHE A 446 10.79 -16.45 -6.59
N ALA A 447 11.38 -15.33 -6.99
CA ALA A 447 10.67 -14.14 -7.47
C ALA A 447 9.66 -14.44 -8.59
N ARG A 448 9.98 -15.37 -9.49
CA ARG A 448 9.06 -15.81 -10.58
C ARG A 448 7.74 -16.41 -10.08
N PHE A 449 7.67 -16.88 -8.84
CA PHE A 449 6.44 -17.39 -8.25
C PHE A 449 5.62 -16.33 -7.53
N ARG A 450 6.16 -15.13 -7.27
CA ARG A 450 5.50 -14.06 -6.49
C ARG A 450 4.11 -13.74 -7.02
N ARG A 451 3.98 -13.54 -8.35
CA ARG A 451 2.68 -13.30 -8.98
C ARG A 451 1.66 -14.40 -8.69
N PHE A 452 2.09 -15.65 -8.78
CA PHE A 452 1.22 -16.80 -8.48
C PHE A 452 0.88 -16.88 -6.99
N ILE A 453 1.82 -16.60 -6.11
CA ILE A 453 1.68 -16.67 -4.64
C ILE A 453 0.75 -15.55 -4.13
N ALA A 454 1.10 -14.29 -4.38
CA ALA A 454 0.48 -13.12 -3.74
C ALA A 454 -0.30 -12.20 -4.70
N GLY A 455 -0.25 -12.46 -6.01
CA GLY A 455 -0.81 -11.59 -7.03
C GLY A 455 0.22 -10.60 -7.59
N GLU A 456 -0.20 -9.84 -8.60
CA GLU A 456 0.61 -8.84 -9.26
C GLU A 456 -0.06 -7.47 -9.15
N TYR A 457 0.67 -6.50 -8.62
CA TYR A 457 0.17 -5.17 -8.34
C TYR A 457 1.20 -4.09 -8.75
N PRO A 458 1.60 -4.02 -10.05
CA PRO A 458 2.72 -3.18 -10.49
C PRO A 458 2.53 -1.69 -10.16
N ALA A 459 1.28 -1.23 -10.23
CA ALA A 459 0.92 0.12 -9.88
C ALA A 459 1.19 0.45 -8.41
N TYR A 460 0.81 -0.46 -7.50
CA TYR A 460 1.07 -0.29 -6.07
C TYR A 460 2.53 -0.50 -5.70
N GLU A 461 3.24 -1.34 -6.42
CA GLU A 461 4.67 -1.49 -6.26
C GLU A 461 5.41 -0.19 -6.55
N HIS A 462 5.07 0.48 -7.66
CA HIS A 462 5.65 1.78 -8.00
C HIS A 462 5.22 2.88 -7.02
N PHE A 463 3.96 2.90 -6.61
CA PHE A 463 3.48 3.80 -5.57
C PHE A 463 4.26 3.63 -4.27
N TRP A 464 4.54 2.37 -3.88
CA TRP A 464 5.26 2.07 -2.66
C TRP A 464 6.74 2.47 -2.72
N ASP A 465 7.36 2.46 -3.89
CA ASP A 465 8.72 2.96 -4.07
C ASP A 465 8.82 4.44 -3.60
N TRP A 466 7.79 5.25 -3.82
CA TRP A 466 7.72 6.63 -3.32
C TRP A 466 7.48 6.73 -1.81
N VAL A 467 6.65 5.86 -1.25
CA VAL A 467 6.50 5.74 0.22
C VAL A 467 7.85 5.46 0.86
N MET A 468 8.59 4.48 0.32
CA MET A 468 9.90 4.11 0.84
C MET A 468 10.95 5.22 0.68
N THR A 469 10.85 6.06 -0.34
CA THR A 469 11.74 7.23 -0.50
C THR A 469 11.61 8.19 0.69
N GLU A 470 10.39 8.48 1.15
CA GLU A 470 10.18 9.33 2.34
C GLU A 470 10.61 8.63 3.63
N VAL A 471 10.34 7.33 3.75
CA VAL A 471 10.79 6.52 4.90
C VAL A 471 12.31 6.57 5.04
N HIS A 472 13.06 6.33 3.96
CA HIS A 472 14.52 6.37 3.97
C HIS A 472 15.08 7.76 4.29
N ARG A 473 14.41 8.84 3.84
CA ARG A 473 14.77 10.21 4.21
C ARG A 473 14.69 10.42 5.73
N GLY A 474 13.68 9.88 6.38
CA GLY A 474 13.51 9.97 7.82
C GLY A 474 14.69 9.41 8.61
N TYR A 475 15.45 8.47 8.04
CA TYR A 475 16.69 7.94 8.63
C TYR A 475 17.93 8.82 8.37
N ALA A 476 17.90 9.67 7.33
CA ALA A 476 19.05 10.49 6.94
C ALA A 476 19.12 11.84 7.68
N GLU A 477 18.01 12.34 8.22
CA GLU A 477 17.96 13.60 8.97
C GLU A 477 17.26 13.41 10.32
N PRO A 478 17.90 13.85 11.44
CA PRO A 478 17.20 13.89 12.73
C PRO A 478 16.06 14.91 12.63
N ARG A 479 14.82 14.46 12.78
CA ARG A 479 13.65 15.34 12.85
C ARG A 479 13.80 16.26 14.08
N SER A 480 14.08 17.54 13.84
CA SER A 480 13.78 18.56 14.83
C SER A 480 12.26 18.66 14.95
N LEU A 481 11.72 18.22 16.05
CA LEU A 481 10.33 18.41 16.47
C LEU A 481 10.01 19.89 16.64
#